data_b8470676333608fa0887d54625fd3139
#
_entry.id   b8470676333608fa0887d54625fd3139
#
_cell.length_a   1.000
_cell.length_b   1.000
_cell.length_c   1.000
_cell.angle_alpha   90.00
_cell.angle_beta   90.00
_cell.angle_gamma   90.00
#
_symmetry.space_group_name_H-M   'P 1'
#
loop_
_entity.id
_entity.type
_entity.pdbx_description
1 polymer ?
#
loop_
_entity_poly.entity_id
_entity_poly.type
_entity_poly.pdbx_seq_one_letter_code
_entity_poly.pdbx_strand_id
1 'polypeptide(L)'
;MAWRLADRTLDLARPIAAGIVNVTVDSMFEGARSGTPEQAVADGLALAEAGFEMLDVGAVAAKAGPPVAAEDEAAALVPAIEGLMHRFQPSPAYSEDKCGNDGPLPLSADTFSPEVARRALDAGASVVNDISGGSEEMFELVAESGCGYVLMHIEGPPRVDRPWREYGDVVDHLRAWFEGRVELARDLGVSEEQIAIDPGLDFDLSPEQDLEILRRLGELRALGLPLYVSLSRKDFVGAVLAGSWEERLPPTEREWGTVAAVTLAVREGADILRIHDRSSLQAMRLAGEILRPSGKDAGRLSRERTPSA
;
A
#
# COMPACT_ATOMS: atom_id res chain seq x y z
N MET A 1 -13.86 6.63 7.07
CA MET A 1 -14.07 5.97 5.77
C MET A 1 -14.00 4.48 6.00
N ALA A 2 -14.59 3.66 5.15
CA ALA A 2 -14.55 2.21 5.29
C ALA A 2 -14.10 1.59 3.96
N TRP A 3 -13.42 0.44 4.02
CA TRP A 3 -12.95 -0.29 2.84
C TRP A 3 -13.33 -1.75 2.97
N ARG A 4 -14.10 -2.25 2.00
CA ARG A 4 -14.60 -3.62 2.00
C ARG A 4 -13.58 -4.58 1.39
N LEU A 5 -13.24 -5.60 2.12
CA LEU A 5 -12.44 -6.74 1.68
C LEU A 5 -13.35 -7.97 1.48
N ALA A 6 -12.78 -9.09 1.02
CA ALA A 6 -13.54 -10.32 0.78
C ALA A 6 -14.28 -10.83 2.03
N ASP A 7 -13.66 -10.72 3.19
CA ASP A 7 -14.11 -11.33 4.45
C ASP A 7 -14.55 -10.33 5.52
N ARG A 8 -14.27 -9.02 5.32
CA ARG A 8 -14.55 -7.98 6.31
C ARG A 8 -14.58 -6.57 5.70
N THR A 9 -14.90 -5.60 6.54
CA THR A 9 -14.74 -4.18 6.22
C THR A 9 -13.72 -3.57 7.18
N LEU A 10 -12.70 -2.89 6.64
CA LEU A 10 -11.74 -2.13 7.45
C LEU A 10 -12.31 -0.76 7.77
N ASP A 11 -12.24 -0.37 9.03
CA ASP A 11 -12.50 1.00 9.45
C ASP A 11 -11.23 1.85 9.26
N LEU A 12 -11.34 2.86 8.42
CA LEU A 12 -10.28 3.82 8.11
C LEU A 12 -10.50 5.18 8.81
N ALA A 13 -11.10 5.16 10.00
CA ALA A 13 -11.24 6.37 10.84
C ALA A 13 -9.87 6.96 11.25
N ARG A 14 -8.83 6.15 11.15
CA ARG A 14 -7.42 6.54 11.28
C ARG A 14 -6.61 5.91 10.15
N PRO A 15 -5.49 6.52 9.72
CA PRO A 15 -4.62 5.91 8.73
C PRO A 15 -4.05 4.59 9.24
N ILE A 16 -3.94 3.60 8.35
CA ILE A 16 -3.33 2.30 8.60
C ILE A 16 -2.06 2.12 7.76
N ALA A 17 -1.16 1.25 8.22
CA ALA A 17 0.08 0.92 7.51
C ALA A 17 -0.01 -0.44 6.84
N ALA A 18 0.25 -0.47 5.53
CA ALA A 18 0.53 -1.67 4.76
C ALA A 18 2.04 -1.91 4.73
N GLY A 19 2.50 -2.97 5.39
CA GLY A 19 3.91 -3.35 5.44
C GLY A 19 4.32 -4.10 4.19
N ILE A 20 5.44 -3.70 3.58
CA ILE A 20 5.94 -4.27 2.33
C ILE A 20 6.72 -5.54 2.60
N VAL A 21 6.31 -6.64 1.97
CA VAL A 21 7.00 -7.93 1.98
C VAL A 21 7.32 -8.33 0.54
N ASN A 22 8.61 -8.32 0.16
CA ASN A 22 9.04 -8.69 -1.19
C ASN A 22 9.71 -10.07 -1.19
N VAL A 23 9.08 -11.05 -1.83
CA VAL A 23 9.60 -12.43 -1.92
C VAL A 23 10.78 -12.54 -2.88
N THR A 24 11.08 -11.48 -3.69
CA THR A 24 12.14 -11.50 -4.69
C THR A 24 13.49 -11.06 -4.16
N VAL A 25 14.57 -11.49 -4.85
CA VAL A 25 15.94 -10.97 -4.66
C VAL A 25 16.18 -9.61 -5.35
N ASP A 26 15.28 -9.17 -6.23
CA ASP A 26 15.45 -8.02 -7.14
C ASP A 26 14.66 -6.76 -6.77
N SER A 27 14.15 -6.65 -5.54
CA SER A 27 13.48 -5.44 -5.05
C SER A 27 14.44 -4.23 -4.99
N MET A 28 13.90 -3.01 -5.15
CA MET A 28 14.67 -1.75 -5.10
C MET A 28 15.42 -1.51 -3.79
N PHE A 29 14.95 -2.06 -2.68
CA PHE A 29 15.56 -1.93 -1.35
C PHE A 29 16.00 -3.29 -0.82
N GLU A 30 17.31 -3.51 -0.65
CA GLU A 30 17.87 -4.78 -0.17
C GLU A 30 17.30 -5.21 1.19
N GLY A 31 17.03 -4.27 2.07
CA GLY A 31 16.45 -4.53 3.40
C GLY A 31 15.00 -5.03 3.40
N ALA A 32 14.34 -5.06 2.22
CA ALA A 32 12.99 -5.59 2.06
C ALA A 32 12.93 -6.80 1.11
N ARG A 33 14.08 -7.44 0.84
CA ARG A 33 14.20 -8.63 -0.01
C ARG A 33 14.23 -9.86 0.85
N SER A 34 13.15 -10.63 0.85
CA SER A 34 13.09 -11.87 1.62
C SER A 34 13.81 -13.03 0.91
N GLY A 35 13.85 -13.03 -0.41
CA GLY A 35 14.57 -14.03 -1.21
C GLY A 35 13.94 -15.42 -1.25
N THR A 36 13.19 -15.83 -0.23
CA THR A 36 12.44 -17.09 -0.17
C THR A 36 11.09 -16.87 0.51
N PRO A 37 10.07 -17.74 0.24
CA PRO A 37 8.79 -17.66 0.92
C PRO A 37 8.91 -17.77 2.46
N GLU A 38 9.80 -18.60 2.98
CA GLU A 38 10.00 -18.76 4.42
C GLU A 38 10.54 -17.48 5.07
N GLN A 39 11.48 -16.80 4.40
CA GLN A 39 11.99 -15.51 4.88
C GLN A 39 10.91 -14.43 4.79
N ALA A 40 10.10 -14.43 3.72
CA ALA A 40 8.97 -13.51 3.58
C ALA A 40 7.95 -13.68 4.72
N VAL A 41 7.68 -14.91 5.13
CA VAL A 41 6.85 -15.18 6.32
C VAL A 41 7.47 -14.61 7.59
N ALA A 42 8.78 -14.80 7.80
CA ALA A 42 9.46 -14.25 8.97
C ALA A 42 9.45 -12.72 8.98
N ASP A 43 9.70 -12.08 7.86
CA ASP A 43 9.69 -10.63 7.70
C ASP A 43 8.28 -10.05 7.91
N GLY A 44 7.25 -10.70 7.33
CA GLY A 44 5.86 -10.32 7.53
C GLY A 44 5.42 -10.41 9.01
N LEU A 45 5.83 -11.46 9.72
CA LEU A 45 5.58 -11.58 11.16
C LEU A 45 6.26 -10.45 11.95
N ALA A 46 7.51 -10.10 11.61
CA ALA A 46 8.21 -9.00 12.25
C ALA A 46 7.53 -7.63 12.01
N LEU A 47 6.95 -7.41 10.83
CA LEU A 47 6.15 -6.23 10.53
C LEU A 47 4.83 -6.22 11.34
N ALA A 48 4.13 -7.36 11.41
CA ALA A 48 2.93 -7.49 12.23
C ALA A 48 3.21 -7.23 13.71
N GLU A 49 4.30 -7.78 14.27
CA GLU A 49 4.75 -7.51 15.63
C GLU A 49 5.12 -6.04 15.86
N ALA A 50 5.65 -5.36 14.82
CA ALA A 50 5.91 -3.93 14.87
C ALA A 50 4.61 -3.10 14.87
N GLY A 51 3.48 -3.73 14.52
CA GLY A 51 2.15 -3.16 14.56
C GLY A 51 1.65 -2.63 13.22
N PHE A 52 2.17 -3.12 12.11
CA PHE A 52 1.54 -2.91 10.81
C PHE A 52 0.15 -3.56 10.81
N GLU A 53 -0.83 -2.90 10.22
CA GLU A 53 -2.23 -3.32 10.22
C GLU A 53 -2.65 -4.09 8.97
N MET A 54 -1.74 -4.20 7.99
CA MET A 54 -1.89 -4.94 6.73
C MET A 54 -0.50 -5.32 6.23
N LEU A 55 -0.37 -6.40 5.46
CA LEU A 55 0.85 -6.73 4.73
C LEU A 55 0.55 -6.76 3.23
N ASP A 56 1.47 -6.19 2.45
CA ASP A 56 1.42 -6.19 0.99
C ASP A 56 2.57 -7.04 0.45
N VAL A 57 2.24 -8.20 -0.11
CA VAL A 57 3.19 -9.24 -0.48
C VAL A 57 3.36 -9.24 -1.99
N GLY A 58 4.59 -9.03 -2.48
CA GLY A 58 4.90 -8.99 -3.90
C GLY A 58 6.07 -9.91 -4.27
N ALA A 59 6.01 -10.49 -5.47
CA ALA A 59 7.04 -11.39 -5.99
C ALA A 59 7.73 -10.87 -7.25
N VAL A 60 7.30 -9.74 -7.80
CA VAL A 60 7.84 -9.15 -9.03
C VAL A 60 8.15 -7.68 -8.81
N ALA A 61 9.33 -7.23 -9.23
CA ALA A 61 9.69 -5.81 -9.14
C ALA A 61 8.77 -4.93 -10.00
N ALA A 62 8.22 -3.88 -9.42
CA ALA A 62 7.17 -3.05 -10.04
C ALA A 62 7.65 -2.20 -11.22
N LYS A 63 8.90 -1.66 -11.19
CA LYS A 63 9.37 -0.66 -12.17
C LYS A 63 10.08 -1.23 -13.39
N ALA A 64 10.89 -2.27 -13.23
CA ALA A 64 11.76 -2.76 -14.28
C ALA A 64 12.10 -4.24 -14.10
N GLY A 65 12.66 -4.85 -15.14
CA GLY A 65 13.11 -6.22 -15.14
C GLY A 65 12.52 -7.01 -16.32
N PRO A 66 13.03 -8.22 -16.59
CA PRO A 66 12.50 -9.07 -17.64
C PRO A 66 11.04 -9.47 -17.34
N PRO A 67 10.24 -9.81 -18.36
CA PRO A 67 8.94 -10.43 -18.14
C PRO A 67 9.06 -11.66 -17.24
N VAL A 68 8.14 -11.79 -16.28
CA VAL A 68 8.04 -12.95 -15.39
C VAL A 68 6.79 -13.72 -15.78
N ALA A 69 6.90 -15.03 -15.94
CA ALA A 69 5.73 -15.85 -16.21
C ALA A 69 4.81 -15.91 -14.97
N ALA A 70 3.50 -15.94 -15.18
CA ALA A 70 2.53 -16.02 -14.08
C ALA A 70 2.79 -17.24 -13.16
N GLU A 71 3.24 -18.36 -13.72
CA GLU A 71 3.58 -19.57 -12.96
C GLU A 71 4.78 -19.33 -12.02
N ASP A 72 5.82 -18.62 -12.48
CA ASP A 72 7.01 -18.33 -11.69
C ASP A 72 6.69 -17.30 -10.57
N GLU A 73 5.89 -16.30 -10.89
CA GLU A 73 5.41 -15.31 -9.91
C GLU A 73 4.56 -16.01 -8.84
N ALA A 74 3.58 -16.82 -9.24
CA ALA A 74 2.73 -17.55 -8.32
C ALA A 74 3.51 -18.55 -7.46
N ALA A 75 4.51 -19.23 -8.02
CA ALA A 75 5.37 -20.17 -7.29
C ALA A 75 6.14 -19.50 -6.13
N ALA A 76 6.42 -18.20 -6.24
CA ALA A 76 7.04 -17.43 -5.16
C ALA A 76 6.00 -16.81 -4.21
N LEU A 77 4.94 -16.19 -4.76
CA LEU A 77 3.96 -15.42 -4.02
C LEU A 77 3.03 -16.28 -3.15
N VAL A 78 2.46 -17.33 -3.75
CA VAL A 78 1.42 -18.15 -3.11
C VAL A 78 1.90 -18.82 -1.82
N PRO A 79 3.08 -19.49 -1.77
CA PRO A 79 3.57 -20.09 -0.53
C PRO A 79 3.84 -19.07 0.58
N ALA A 80 4.23 -17.84 0.24
CA ALA A 80 4.42 -16.78 1.24
C ALA A 80 3.07 -16.36 1.86
N ILE A 81 2.02 -16.19 1.03
CA ILE A 81 0.67 -15.87 1.50
C ILE A 81 0.12 -17.01 2.38
N GLU A 82 0.19 -18.27 1.93
CA GLU A 82 -0.24 -19.43 2.71
C GLU A 82 0.48 -19.52 4.06
N GLY A 83 1.80 -19.32 4.04
CA GLY A 83 2.61 -19.33 5.25
C GLY A 83 2.23 -18.23 6.25
N LEU A 84 1.95 -17.01 5.79
CA LEU A 84 1.47 -15.90 6.61
C LEU A 84 0.06 -16.19 7.14
N MET A 85 -0.86 -16.63 6.29
CA MET A 85 -2.22 -16.99 6.69
C MET A 85 -2.23 -18.08 7.77
N HIS A 86 -1.40 -19.10 7.65
CA HIS A 86 -1.28 -20.14 8.65
C HIS A 86 -0.82 -19.59 10.02
N ARG A 87 0.05 -18.57 10.02
CA ARG A 87 0.58 -17.94 11.24
C ARG A 87 -0.37 -16.93 11.88
N PHE A 88 -1.21 -16.27 11.06
CA PHE A 88 -2.21 -15.31 11.56
C PHE A 88 -3.55 -15.95 11.93
N GLN A 89 -3.70 -17.27 11.82
CA GLN A 89 -4.87 -17.95 12.35
C GLN A 89 -5.01 -17.69 13.86
N PRO A 90 -6.24 -17.60 14.41
CA PRO A 90 -6.46 -17.34 15.82
C PRO A 90 -5.71 -18.35 16.68
N SER A 91 -4.59 -17.93 17.24
CA SER A 91 -3.85 -18.68 18.26
C SER A 91 -4.14 -18.02 19.60
N PRO A 92 -4.20 -18.77 20.72
CA PRO A 92 -4.33 -18.17 22.05
C PRO A 92 -3.24 -17.14 22.40
N ALA A 93 -2.15 -17.10 21.63
CA ALA A 93 -1.07 -16.13 21.78
C ALA A 93 -1.30 -14.81 21.04
N TYR A 94 -2.24 -14.75 20.11
CA TYR A 94 -2.65 -13.54 19.41
C TYR A 94 -3.98 -13.06 19.99
N SER A 95 -3.92 -12.25 21.04
CA SER A 95 -5.11 -11.68 21.67
C SER A 95 -5.69 -10.55 20.81
N GLU A 96 -7.01 -10.51 20.75
CA GLU A 96 -7.90 -9.63 19.98
C GLU A 96 -7.70 -8.10 20.18
N ASP A 97 -6.79 -7.70 21.09
CA ASP A 97 -6.71 -6.31 21.60
C ASP A 97 -5.82 -5.36 20.76
N LYS A 98 -5.13 -5.79 19.67
CA LYS A 98 -4.12 -4.94 19.05
C LYS A 98 -4.54 -4.17 17.80
N CYS A 99 -5.59 -4.53 17.10
CA CYS A 99 -5.92 -3.91 15.82
C CYS A 99 -7.32 -3.31 15.68
N GLY A 100 -8.22 -3.38 16.63
CA GLY A 100 -9.57 -2.77 16.48
C GLY A 100 -10.41 -3.28 15.28
N ASN A 101 -9.87 -4.14 14.46
CA ASN A 101 -10.51 -4.89 13.40
C ASN A 101 -10.42 -6.37 13.79
N ASP A 102 -11.53 -6.97 14.17
CA ASP A 102 -11.61 -8.38 14.55
C ASP A 102 -11.22 -9.29 13.38
N GLY A 103 -10.17 -10.10 13.55
CA GLY A 103 -9.77 -11.10 12.56
C GLY A 103 -8.26 -11.14 12.27
N PRO A 104 -7.80 -12.08 11.40
CA PRO A 104 -6.40 -12.17 10.97
C PRO A 104 -5.97 -10.92 10.22
N LEU A 105 -4.67 -10.62 10.23
CA LEU A 105 -4.10 -9.46 9.52
C LEU A 105 -4.43 -9.55 8.01
N PRO A 106 -5.02 -8.51 7.38
CA PRO A 106 -5.29 -8.53 5.95
C PRO A 106 -4.00 -8.69 5.14
N LEU A 107 -4.02 -9.61 4.17
CA LEU A 107 -2.94 -9.80 3.21
C LEU A 107 -3.36 -9.26 1.85
N SER A 108 -2.51 -8.44 1.26
CA SER A 108 -2.60 -7.95 -0.11
C SER A 108 -1.62 -8.68 -0.99
N ALA A 109 -2.06 -9.07 -2.17
CA ALA A 109 -1.22 -9.58 -3.25
C ALA A 109 -0.83 -8.42 -4.17
N ASP A 110 0.45 -8.03 -4.18
CA ASP A 110 1.01 -7.03 -5.11
C ASP A 110 1.33 -7.73 -6.44
N THR A 111 0.34 -7.74 -7.32
CA THR A 111 0.40 -8.35 -8.65
C THR A 111 -0.57 -7.68 -9.62
N PHE A 112 -0.16 -7.57 -10.88
CA PHE A 112 -1.00 -7.12 -11.98
C PHE A 112 -1.43 -8.25 -12.94
N SER A 113 -1.17 -9.51 -12.56
CA SER A 113 -1.62 -10.70 -13.29
C SER A 113 -2.93 -11.22 -12.70
N PRO A 114 -4.05 -11.25 -13.44
CA PRO A 114 -5.31 -11.81 -12.95
C PRO A 114 -5.19 -13.28 -12.53
N GLU A 115 -4.38 -14.06 -13.25
CA GLU A 115 -4.12 -15.47 -12.91
C GLU A 115 -3.41 -15.60 -11.54
N VAL A 116 -2.36 -14.81 -11.31
CA VAL A 116 -1.63 -14.80 -10.03
C VAL A 116 -2.50 -14.29 -8.90
N ALA A 117 -3.27 -13.22 -9.16
CA ALA A 117 -4.21 -12.65 -8.19
C ALA A 117 -5.26 -13.69 -7.75
N ARG A 118 -5.84 -14.46 -8.68
CA ARG A 118 -6.78 -15.55 -8.35
C ARG A 118 -6.14 -16.56 -7.41
N ARG A 119 -4.94 -17.05 -7.73
CA ARG A 119 -4.22 -18.04 -6.91
C ARG A 119 -3.85 -17.48 -5.54
N ALA A 120 -3.50 -16.18 -5.46
CA ALA A 120 -3.22 -15.51 -4.19
C ALA A 120 -4.48 -15.36 -3.32
N LEU A 121 -5.63 -15.06 -3.93
CA LEU A 121 -6.92 -14.99 -3.22
C LEU A 121 -7.35 -16.39 -2.73
N ASP A 122 -7.16 -17.44 -3.53
CA ASP A 122 -7.41 -18.82 -3.13
C ASP A 122 -6.50 -19.24 -1.95
N ALA A 123 -5.29 -18.69 -1.86
CA ALA A 123 -4.35 -18.90 -0.75
C ALA A 123 -4.66 -18.07 0.52
N GLY A 124 -5.64 -17.17 0.45
CA GLY A 124 -6.14 -16.40 1.57
C GLY A 124 -5.80 -14.91 1.56
N ALA A 125 -5.27 -14.36 0.47
CA ALA A 125 -5.22 -12.90 0.31
C ALA A 125 -6.63 -12.32 0.29
N SER A 126 -6.82 -11.15 0.87
CA SER A 126 -8.10 -10.44 0.93
C SER A 126 -8.13 -9.16 0.10
N VAL A 127 -6.98 -8.79 -0.47
CA VAL A 127 -6.78 -7.60 -1.29
C VAL A 127 -5.90 -7.94 -2.49
N VAL A 128 -6.16 -7.30 -3.63
CA VAL A 128 -5.24 -7.22 -4.77
C VAL A 128 -4.73 -5.79 -4.92
N ASN A 129 -3.42 -5.61 -4.92
CA ASN A 129 -2.75 -4.35 -5.22
C ASN A 129 -2.24 -4.40 -6.66
N ASP A 130 -2.95 -3.71 -7.56
CA ASP A 130 -2.71 -3.78 -9.00
C ASP A 130 -2.12 -2.48 -9.54
N ILE A 131 -0.84 -2.56 -9.94
CA ILE A 131 -0.12 -1.43 -10.54
C ILE A 131 -0.40 -1.22 -12.03
N SER A 132 -1.28 -2.02 -12.66
CA SER A 132 -1.56 -1.91 -14.10
C SER A 132 -2.64 -0.89 -14.46
N GLY A 133 -3.30 -0.32 -13.47
CA GLY A 133 -4.47 0.53 -13.68
C GLY A 133 -5.76 -0.26 -13.97
N GLY A 134 -5.73 -1.57 -13.76
CA GLY A 134 -6.87 -2.48 -13.93
C GLY A 134 -7.11 -2.93 -15.38
N SER A 135 -7.14 -4.21 -15.63
CA SER A 135 -7.68 -4.78 -16.86
C SER A 135 -9.14 -5.20 -16.66
N GLU A 136 -9.89 -5.42 -17.76
CA GLU A 136 -11.26 -5.95 -17.65
C GLU A 136 -11.27 -7.29 -16.92
N GLU A 137 -10.33 -8.19 -17.24
CA GLU A 137 -10.18 -9.49 -16.58
C GLU A 137 -9.87 -9.35 -15.08
N MET A 138 -9.07 -8.35 -14.66
CA MET A 138 -8.81 -8.08 -13.25
C MET A 138 -10.08 -7.57 -12.55
N PHE A 139 -10.83 -6.66 -13.17
CA PHE A 139 -12.08 -6.17 -12.60
C PHE A 139 -13.13 -7.28 -12.47
N GLU A 140 -13.26 -8.18 -13.45
CA GLU A 140 -14.14 -9.35 -13.37
C GLU A 140 -13.74 -10.25 -12.19
N LEU A 141 -12.45 -10.51 -12.00
CA LEU A 141 -11.92 -11.26 -10.85
C LEU A 141 -12.26 -10.59 -9.51
N VAL A 142 -12.07 -9.28 -9.42
CA VAL A 142 -12.36 -8.49 -8.20
C VAL A 142 -13.86 -8.52 -7.89
N ALA A 143 -14.70 -8.39 -8.91
CA ALA A 143 -16.17 -8.48 -8.77
C ALA A 143 -16.60 -9.87 -8.28
N GLU A 144 -16.04 -10.94 -8.86
CA GLU A 144 -16.35 -12.33 -8.53
C GLU A 144 -15.92 -12.69 -7.10
N SER A 145 -14.69 -12.32 -6.71
CA SER A 145 -14.11 -12.66 -5.41
C SER A 145 -14.62 -11.79 -4.26
N GLY A 146 -15.06 -10.58 -4.55
CA GLY A 146 -15.43 -9.59 -3.55
C GLY A 146 -14.26 -9.00 -2.76
N CYS A 147 -13.00 -9.25 -3.18
CA CYS A 147 -11.80 -8.78 -2.51
C CYS A 147 -11.69 -7.25 -2.52
N GLY A 148 -10.88 -6.69 -1.61
CA GLY A 148 -10.43 -5.31 -1.71
C GLY A 148 -9.51 -5.13 -2.92
N TYR A 149 -9.52 -3.95 -3.51
CA TYR A 149 -8.76 -3.67 -4.71
C TYR A 149 -8.07 -2.32 -4.62
N VAL A 150 -6.76 -2.28 -4.84
CA VAL A 150 -6.00 -1.04 -4.98
C VAL A 150 -5.82 -0.77 -6.45
N LEU A 151 -6.49 0.27 -6.93
CA LEU A 151 -6.41 0.78 -8.30
C LEU A 151 -5.32 1.85 -8.36
N MET A 152 -4.15 1.52 -8.91
CA MET A 152 -3.06 2.48 -9.06
C MET A 152 -3.13 3.18 -10.42
N HIS A 153 -2.90 4.49 -10.42
CA HIS A 153 -2.73 5.25 -11.67
C HIS A 153 -1.42 4.87 -12.36
N ILE A 154 -1.51 4.58 -13.64
CA ILE A 154 -0.40 4.40 -14.58
C ILE A 154 -0.86 4.68 -16.00
N GLU A 155 0.02 5.22 -16.85
CA GLU A 155 -0.26 5.59 -18.24
C GLU A 155 0.25 4.56 -19.25
N GLY A 156 -0.09 3.30 -19.05
CA GLY A 156 0.28 2.21 -19.97
C GLY A 156 0.72 0.96 -19.21
N PRO A 157 1.29 -0.06 -19.88
CA PRO A 157 1.62 -1.29 -19.23
C PRO A 157 2.72 -1.12 -18.16
N PRO A 158 2.64 -1.84 -17.04
CA PRO A 158 3.69 -1.84 -16.01
C PRO A 158 5.04 -2.29 -16.59
N ARG A 159 6.12 -1.88 -15.91
CA ARG A 159 7.51 -2.31 -16.20
C ARG A 159 8.05 -1.90 -17.58
N VAL A 160 7.42 -0.93 -18.19
CA VAL A 160 7.91 -0.30 -19.43
C VAL A 160 8.43 1.08 -19.07
N ASP A 161 9.71 1.33 -19.31
CA ASP A 161 10.31 2.65 -19.11
C ASP A 161 9.78 3.63 -20.15
N ARG A 162 9.29 4.77 -19.68
CA ARG A 162 8.68 5.82 -20.50
C ARG A 162 9.18 7.19 -20.06
N PRO A 163 9.27 8.16 -20.99
CA PRO A 163 9.52 9.54 -20.61
C PRO A 163 8.33 10.09 -19.79
N TRP A 164 8.63 10.98 -18.88
CA TRP A 164 7.59 11.69 -18.13
C TRP A 164 6.64 12.43 -19.05
N ARG A 165 5.37 12.37 -18.75
CA ARG A 165 4.35 13.11 -19.48
C ARG A 165 4.19 14.52 -18.95
N GLU A 166 3.89 15.45 -19.86
CA GLU A 166 3.46 16.79 -19.50
C GLU A 166 1.95 16.79 -19.25
N TYR A 167 1.55 17.28 -18.08
CA TYR A 167 0.15 17.50 -17.71
C TYR A 167 -0.10 18.99 -17.54
N GLY A 168 -1.26 19.50 -17.95
CA GLY A 168 -1.68 20.86 -17.64
C GLY A 168 -1.90 21.04 -16.14
N ASP A 169 -2.60 20.09 -15.54
CA ASP A 169 -2.77 19.89 -14.09
C ASP A 169 -2.78 18.38 -13.80
N VAL A 170 -1.77 17.91 -13.09
CA VAL A 170 -1.61 16.48 -12.83
C VAL A 170 -2.69 15.94 -11.88
N VAL A 171 -3.18 16.73 -10.93
CA VAL A 171 -4.21 16.30 -9.98
C VAL A 171 -5.58 16.23 -10.64
N ASP A 172 -5.92 17.21 -11.49
CA ASP A 172 -7.16 17.16 -12.28
C ASP A 172 -7.13 15.99 -13.27
N HIS A 173 -5.96 15.69 -13.87
CA HIS A 173 -5.78 14.52 -14.71
C HIS A 173 -6.04 13.22 -13.93
N LEU A 174 -5.43 13.06 -12.74
CA LEU A 174 -5.65 11.89 -11.88
C LEU A 174 -7.13 11.72 -11.53
N ARG A 175 -7.82 12.79 -11.17
CA ARG A 175 -9.25 12.73 -10.86
C ARG A 175 -10.07 12.20 -12.02
N ALA A 176 -9.89 12.78 -13.22
CA ALA A 176 -10.60 12.34 -14.41
C ALA A 176 -10.26 10.89 -14.81
N TRP A 177 -8.99 10.50 -14.65
CA TRP A 177 -8.54 9.13 -14.89
C TRP A 177 -9.21 8.13 -13.94
N PHE A 178 -9.21 8.41 -12.62
CA PHE A 178 -9.87 7.56 -11.65
C PHE A 178 -11.38 7.48 -11.87
N GLU A 179 -12.05 8.60 -12.15
CA GLU A 179 -13.48 8.61 -12.48
C GLU A 179 -13.80 7.62 -13.61
N GLY A 180 -13.05 7.68 -14.72
CA GLY A 180 -13.26 6.76 -15.85
C GLY A 180 -12.91 5.30 -15.52
N ARG A 181 -11.85 5.05 -14.74
CA ARG A 181 -11.48 3.67 -14.35
C ARG A 181 -12.46 3.05 -13.35
N VAL A 182 -12.94 3.83 -12.39
CA VAL A 182 -13.95 3.39 -11.42
C VAL A 182 -15.29 3.13 -12.10
N GLU A 183 -15.69 3.95 -13.07
CA GLU A 183 -16.88 3.71 -13.88
C GLU A 183 -16.77 2.37 -14.63
N LEU A 184 -15.65 2.10 -15.32
CA LEU A 184 -15.42 0.83 -15.99
C LEU A 184 -15.46 -0.36 -15.01
N ALA A 185 -14.81 -0.24 -13.85
CA ALA A 185 -14.82 -1.28 -12.83
C ALA A 185 -16.24 -1.59 -12.34
N ARG A 186 -17.07 -0.55 -12.14
CA ARG A 186 -18.49 -0.70 -11.76
C ARG A 186 -19.33 -1.38 -12.84
N ASP A 187 -19.12 -1.03 -14.10
CA ASP A 187 -19.80 -1.64 -15.24
C ASP A 187 -19.50 -3.15 -15.33
N LEU A 188 -18.31 -3.56 -14.87
CA LEU A 188 -17.87 -4.95 -14.76
C LEU A 188 -18.24 -5.61 -13.40
N GLY A 189 -19.01 -4.93 -12.56
CA GLY A 189 -19.59 -5.50 -11.33
C GLY A 189 -18.79 -5.26 -10.06
N VAL A 190 -17.69 -4.52 -10.10
CA VAL A 190 -16.93 -4.16 -8.88
C VAL A 190 -17.71 -3.13 -8.07
N SER A 191 -17.88 -3.36 -6.77
CA SER A 191 -18.46 -2.35 -5.88
C SER A 191 -17.44 -1.28 -5.52
N GLU A 192 -17.86 -0.01 -5.52
CA GLU A 192 -16.97 1.11 -5.11
C GLU A 192 -16.38 0.90 -3.70
N GLU A 193 -17.10 0.24 -2.81
CA GLU A 193 -16.63 -0.07 -1.46
C GLU A 193 -15.39 -0.98 -1.43
N GLN A 194 -15.12 -1.71 -2.54
CA GLN A 194 -13.93 -2.56 -2.69
C GLN A 194 -12.71 -1.77 -3.14
N ILE A 195 -12.89 -0.58 -3.73
CA ILE A 195 -11.82 0.16 -4.41
C ILE A 195 -11.14 1.14 -3.45
N ALA A 196 -9.81 1.06 -3.35
CA ALA A 196 -8.94 2.11 -2.87
C ALA A 196 -8.09 2.62 -4.06
N ILE A 197 -7.76 3.90 -4.10
CA ILE A 197 -7.01 4.51 -5.21
C ILE A 197 -5.59 4.89 -4.78
N ASP A 198 -4.60 4.59 -5.64
CA ASP A 198 -3.19 4.99 -5.47
C ASP A 198 -2.80 5.94 -6.61
N PRO A 199 -2.35 7.17 -6.33
CA PRO A 199 -1.95 8.14 -7.36
C PRO A 199 -0.76 7.70 -8.21
N GLY A 200 -0.08 6.61 -7.88
CA GLY A 200 1.01 6.05 -8.69
C GLY A 200 2.29 6.89 -8.62
N LEU A 201 2.63 7.46 -7.47
CA LEU A 201 3.86 8.23 -7.30
C LEU A 201 5.07 7.45 -7.82
N ASP A 202 5.96 8.12 -8.54
CA ASP A 202 7.15 7.52 -9.16
C ASP A 202 6.88 6.60 -10.37
N PHE A 203 5.61 6.50 -10.83
CA PHE A 203 5.24 5.76 -12.05
C PHE A 203 4.92 6.73 -13.17
N ASP A 204 5.88 6.91 -14.09
CA ASP A 204 5.80 7.82 -15.25
C ASP A 204 5.56 9.30 -14.91
N LEU A 205 5.76 9.68 -13.65
CA LEU A 205 5.62 11.03 -13.12
C LEU A 205 6.99 11.65 -12.84
N SER A 206 7.15 12.95 -13.11
CA SER A 206 8.36 13.67 -12.69
C SER A 206 8.36 13.94 -11.20
N PRO A 207 9.52 14.17 -10.55
CA PRO A 207 9.59 14.55 -9.14
C PRO A 207 8.73 15.77 -8.78
N GLU A 208 8.60 16.73 -9.68
CA GLU A 208 7.78 17.94 -9.51
C GLU A 208 6.28 17.56 -9.48
N GLN A 209 5.87 16.64 -10.36
CA GLN A 209 4.49 16.13 -10.40
C GLN A 209 4.17 15.31 -9.15
N ASP A 210 5.09 14.46 -8.70
CA ASP A 210 4.94 13.72 -7.43
C ASP A 210 4.78 14.67 -6.24
N LEU A 211 5.58 15.73 -6.17
CA LEU A 211 5.45 16.76 -5.13
C LEU A 211 4.13 17.52 -5.22
N GLU A 212 3.65 17.82 -6.43
CA GLU A 212 2.37 18.50 -6.61
C GLU A 212 1.20 17.62 -6.19
N ILE A 213 1.24 16.34 -6.54
CA ILE A 213 0.25 15.35 -6.08
C ILE A 213 0.24 15.27 -4.56
N LEU A 214 1.40 15.21 -3.89
CA LEU A 214 1.46 15.17 -2.43
C LEU A 214 0.93 16.46 -1.77
N ARG A 215 1.17 17.65 -2.35
CA ARG A 215 0.63 18.93 -1.84
C ARG A 215 -0.88 18.99 -1.92
N ARG A 216 -1.47 18.34 -2.93
CA ARG A 216 -2.88 18.41 -3.27
C ARG A 216 -3.60 17.07 -3.16
N LEU A 217 -2.97 16.09 -2.47
CA LEU A 217 -3.51 14.74 -2.31
C LEU A 217 -4.95 14.74 -1.77
N GLY A 218 -5.26 15.67 -0.88
CA GLY A 218 -6.60 15.85 -0.31
C GLY A 218 -7.70 16.14 -1.35
N GLU A 219 -7.36 16.64 -2.54
CA GLU A 219 -8.33 16.89 -3.61
C GLU A 219 -8.87 15.58 -4.21
N LEU A 220 -8.08 14.50 -4.18
CA LEU A 220 -8.53 13.16 -4.62
C LEU A 220 -9.61 12.57 -3.70
N ARG A 221 -9.74 13.05 -2.45
CA ARG A 221 -10.82 12.63 -1.54
C ARG A 221 -12.22 12.99 -2.05
N ALA A 222 -12.32 13.94 -2.98
CA ALA A 222 -13.59 14.26 -3.63
C ALA A 222 -14.20 13.06 -4.39
N LEU A 223 -13.39 12.07 -4.74
CA LEU A 223 -13.83 10.81 -5.36
C LEU A 223 -14.58 9.89 -4.39
N GLY A 224 -14.54 10.16 -3.06
CA GLY A 224 -15.24 9.36 -2.06
C GLY A 224 -14.59 8.01 -1.73
N LEU A 225 -13.42 7.72 -2.30
CA LEU A 225 -12.70 6.46 -2.17
C LEU A 225 -11.53 6.55 -1.18
N PRO A 226 -11.13 5.44 -0.51
CA PRO A 226 -9.91 5.41 0.29
C PRO A 226 -8.67 5.75 -0.53
N LEU A 227 -7.78 6.57 0.06
CA LEU A 227 -6.49 6.91 -0.52
C LEU A 227 -5.41 5.96 0.00
N TYR A 228 -4.93 5.08 -0.89
CA TYR A 228 -3.77 4.24 -0.70
C TYR A 228 -2.54 4.96 -1.27
N VAL A 229 -1.48 5.12 -0.51
CA VAL A 229 -0.33 5.91 -0.95
C VAL A 229 0.97 5.15 -0.73
N SER A 230 1.61 4.78 -1.84
CA SER A 230 2.91 4.12 -1.85
C SER A 230 4.01 5.13 -2.13
N LEU A 231 4.73 5.57 -1.09
CA LEU A 231 5.77 6.60 -1.21
C LEU A 231 7.11 6.25 -0.55
N SER A 232 7.18 5.05 0.05
CA SER A 232 8.35 4.66 0.82
C SER A 232 9.60 4.44 -0.05
N ARG A 233 10.64 5.22 0.21
CA ARG A 233 11.95 5.16 -0.46
C ARG A 233 11.90 5.36 -1.98
N LYS A 234 10.88 6.05 -2.49
CA LYS A 234 10.67 6.35 -3.91
C LYS A 234 11.78 7.22 -4.49
N ASP A 235 11.99 7.14 -5.80
CA ASP A 235 13.08 7.85 -6.50
C ASP A 235 12.91 9.37 -6.42
N PHE A 236 11.67 9.89 -6.48
CA PHE A 236 11.42 11.33 -6.33
C PHE A 236 11.90 11.85 -4.95
N VAL A 237 11.79 11.05 -3.88
CA VAL A 237 12.30 11.43 -2.55
C VAL A 237 13.82 11.59 -2.62
N GLY A 238 14.52 10.63 -3.26
CA GLY A 238 15.95 10.70 -3.45
C GLY A 238 16.39 11.90 -4.31
N ALA A 239 15.64 12.18 -5.38
CA ALA A 239 15.90 13.30 -6.28
C ALA A 239 15.74 14.65 -5.57
N VAL A 240 14.67 14.83 -4.81
CA VAL A 240 14.41 16.06 -4.05
C VAL A 240 15.50 16.30 -2.99
N LEU A 241 15.93 15.25 -2.28
CA LEU A 241 16.97 15.36 -1.26
C LEU A 241 18.34 15.69 -1.87
N ALA A 242 18.63 15.16 -3.07
CA ALA A 242 19.88 15.45 -3.79
C ALA A 242 19.83 16.77 -4.58
N GLY A 243 18.62 17.27 -4.88
CA GLY A 243 18.44 18.41 -5.80
C GLY A 243 18.65 18.06 -7.29
N SER A 244 18.70 16.77 -7.64
CA SER A 244 18.93 16.25 -8.99
C SER A 244 18.33 14.85 -9.14
N TRP A 245 17.74 14.59 -10.29
CA TRP A 245 17.24 13.24 -10.63
C TRP A 245 18.39 12.26 -10.90
N GLU A 246 19.43 12.73 -11.59
CA GLU A 246 20.59 11.91 -11.96
C GLU A 246 21.42 11.52 -10.74
N GLU A 247 21.51 12.43 -9.76
CA GLU A 247 22.29 12.24 -8.52
C GLU A 247 21.42 11.82 -7.33
N ARG A 248 20.19 11.34 -7.60
CA ARG A 248 19.25 10.98 -6.54
C ARG A 248 19.86 10.01 -5.53
N LEU A 249 19.61 10.26 -4.26
CA LEU A 249 20.10 9.42 -3.17
C LEU A 249 19.65 7.96 -3.35
N PRO A 250 20.49 7.00 -2.97
CA PRO A 250 20.11 5.58 -3.01
C PRO A 250 18.98 5.30 -2.00
N PRO A 251 18.19 4.24 -2.18
CA PRO A 251 17.05 3.92 -1.30
C PRO A 251 17.39 3.84 0.20
N THR A 252 18.62 3.45 0.54
CA THR A 252 19.13 3.38 1.92
C THR A 252 19.23 4.74 2.61
N GLU A 253 19.35 5.83 1.85
CA GLU A 253 19.49 7.20 2.37
C GLU A 253 18.18 8.02 2.32
N ARG A 254 17.05 7.39 1.89
CA ARG A 254 15.76 8.08 1.70
C ARG A 254 14.81 7.98 2.91
N GLU A 255 15.25 7.39 4.02
CA GLU A 255 14.41 7.12 5.18
C GLU A 255 13.76 8.39 5.74
N TRP A 256 14.53 9.41 6.05
CA TRP A 256 14.02 10.66 6.62
C TRP A 256 13.14 11.46 5.66
N GLY A 257 13.44 11.42 4.36
CA GLY A 257 12.56 11.98 3.34
C GLY A 257 11.23 11.23 3.26
N THR A 258 11.28 9.91 3.39
CA THR A 258 10.06 9.07 3.47
C THR A 258 9.22 9.43 4.70
N VAL A 259 9.84 9.57 5.88
CA VAL A 259 9.16 9.97 7.12
C VAL A 259 8.44 11.32 6.96
N ALA A 260 9.11 12.30 6.34
CA ALA A 260 8.51 13.60 6.06
C ALA A 260 7.33 13.48 5.08
N ALA A 261 7.49 12.75 3.97
CA ALA A 261 6.44 12.55 2.98
C ALA A 261 5.22 11.79 3.56
N VAL A 262 5.45 10.76 4.39
CA VAL A 262 4.39 10.03 5.13
C VAL A 262 3.59 10.99 6.00
N THR A 263 4.27 11.86 6.76
CA THR A 263 3.60 12.82 7.65
C THR A 263 2.70 13.79 6.86
N LEU A 264 3.19 14.26 5.70
CA LEU A 264 2.41 15.14 4.82
C LEU A 264 1.23 14.39 4.17
N ALA A 265 1.44 13.16 3.69
CA ALA A 265 0.36 12.35 3.12
C ALA A 265 -0.78 12.11 4.13
N VAL A 266 -0.44 11.80 5.39
CA VAL A 266 -1.43 11.68 6.48
C VAL A 266 -2.18 13.00 6.70
N ARG A 267 -1.48 14.13 6.69
CA ARG A 267 -2.10 15.46 6.82
C ARG A 267 -3.09 15.73 5.68
N GLU A 268 -2.74 15.33 4.48
CA GLU A 268 -3.58 15.50 3.28
C GLU A 268 -4.67 14.40 3.16
N GLY A 269 -4.76 13.50 4.13
CA GLY A 269 -5.85 12.55 4.28
C GLY A 269 -5.62 11.20 3.62
N ALA A 270 -4.37 10.75 3.48
CA ALA A 270 -4.09 9.36 3.12
C ALA A 270 -4.67 8.41 4.17
N ASP A 271 -5.39 7.38 3.72
CA ASP A 271 -6.04 6.40 4.58
C ASP A 271 -5.16 5.16 4.78
N ILE A 272 -4.37 4.78 3.77
CA ILE A 272 -3.48 3.61 3.82
C ILE A 272 -2.09 4.01 3.31
N LEU A 273 -1.06 3.77 4.10
CA LEU A 273 0.34 4.07 3.75
C LEU A 273 1.10 2.77 3.52
N ARG A 274 1.60 2.56 2.30
CA ARG A 274 2.46 1.41 1.97
C ARG A 274 3.92 1.78 2.25
N ILE A 275 4.49 1.19 3.30
CA ILE A 275 5.78 1.59 3.85
C ILE A 275 6.64 0.39 4.29
N HIS A 276 7.98 0.58 4.30
CA HIS A 276 8.94 -0.45 4.72
C HIS A 276 9.30 -0.37 6.21
N ASP A 277 9.35 0.84 6.78
CA ASP A 277 10.13 1.12 7.98
C ASP A 277 9.26 1.44 9.20
N ARG A 278 9.75 1.02 10.37
CA ARG A 278 9.15 1.37 11.67
C ARG A 278 9.15 2.88 11.94
N SER A 279 10.16 3.60 11.47
CA SER A 279 10.24 5.07 11.58
C SER A 279 9.06 5.74 10.87
N SER A 280 8.74 5.30 9.64
CA SER A 280 7.60 5.76 8.88
C SER A 280 6.26 5.38 9.55
N LEU A 281 6.14 4.17 10.09
CA LEU A 281 4.98 3.75 10.88
C LEU A 281 4.77 4.63 12.12
N GLN A 282 5.84 4.95 12.85
CA GLN A 282 5.76 5.82 14.02
C GLN A 282 5.36 7.25 13.64
N ALA A 283 5.91 7.78 12.54
CA ALA A 283 5.56 9.09 12.02
C ALA A 283 4.09 9.17 11.58
N MET A 284 3.60 8.15 10.86
CA MET A 284 2.19 8.02 10.47
C MET A 284 1.28 8.05 11.70
N ARG A 285 1.58 7.26 12.72
CA ARG A 285 0.78 7.19 13.96
C ARG A 285 0.78 8.51 14.70
N LEU A 286 1.95 9.13 14.88
CA LEU A 286 2.05 10.42 15.53
C LEU A 286 1.25 11.50 14.78
N ALA A 287 1.38 11.56 13.44
CA ALA A 287 0.63 12.49 12.63
C ALA A 287 -0.89 12.25 12.75
N GLY A 288 -1.33 11.00 12.69
CA GLY A 288 -2.73 10.63 12.88
C GLY A 288 -3.29 11.06 14.24
N GLU A 289 -2.51 10.91 15.32
CA GLU A 289 -2.93 11.38 16.66
C GLU A 289 -2.96 12.92 16.78
N ILE A 290 -2.00 13.62 16.16
CA ILE A 290 -1.97 15.10 16.15
C ILE A 290 -3.20 15.66 15.40
N LEU A 291 -3.60 15.02 14.30
CA LEU A 291 -4.69 15.47 13.45
C LEU A 291 -6.07 15.03 13.97
N ARG A 292 -6.13 14.15 14.98
CA ARG A 292 -7.37 13.71 15.58
C ARG A 292 -8.08 14.90 16.24
N PRO A 293 -9.37 15.13 15.95
CA PRO A 293 -10.12 16.20 16.62
C PRO A 293 -10.09 16.02 18.15
N SER A 294 -9.84 17.10 18.88
CA SER A 294 -9.85 17.09 20.36
C SER A 294 -11.24 16.73 20.89
N GLY A 295 -11.49 15.45 21.15
CA GLY A 295 -12.72 14.91 21.72
C GLY A 295 -12.41 14.11 22.99
N LYS A 296 -13.42 13.88 23.83
CA LYS A 296 -13.30 13.24 25.17
C LYS A 296 -12.76 11.80 25.15
N ASP A 297 -12.53 11.20 23.98
CA ASP A 297 -12.03 9.84 23.78
C ASP A 297 -10.58 9.77 23.30
N ALA A 298 -9.78 10.83 23.45
CA ALA A 298 -8.33 10.74 23.28
C ALA A 298 -7.81 9.70 24.29
N GLY A 299 -7.42 8.53 23.78
CA GLY A 299 -6.88 7.42 24.58
C GLY A 299 -5.84 7.97 25.53
N ARG A 300 -6.04 7.77 26.82
CA ARG A 300 -5.18 8.30 27.89
C ARG A 300 -3.75 7.81 27.66
N LEU A 301 -2.86 8.71 27.29
CA LEU A 301 -1.45 8.63 27.67
C LEU A 301 -1.42 8.81 29.20
N SER A 302 -1.85 7.79 29.96
CA SER A 302 -1.83 7.81 31.41
C SER A 302 -0.37 7.75 31.86
N ARG A 303 0.08 8.83 32.49
CA ARG A 303 1.24 8.72 33.38
C ARG A 303 0.79 7.84 34.54
N GLU A 304 1.23 6.59 34.61
CA GLU A 304 1.29 5.88 35.85
C GLU A 304 2.21 6.71 36.78
N ARG A 305 1.61 7.40 37.74
CA ARG A 305 2.37 8.01 38.83
C ARG A 305 2.87 6.82 39.65
N THR A 306 4.16 6.52 39.55
CA THR A 306 4.84 5.70 40.53
C THR A 306 4.60 6.33 41.91
N PRO A 307 4.05 5.63 42.89
CA PRO A 307 3.93 6.17 44.24
C PRO A 307 5.36 6.43 44.73
N SER A 308 5.66 7.66 45.10
CA SER A 308 6.88 8.01 45.81
C SER A 308 6.85 7.28 47.17
N ALA A 309 7.85 6.42 47.37
CA ALA A 309 8.14 5.80 48.65
C ALA A 309 8.63 6.84 49.69
#